data_29291d46da74b4571b04288baf1a8707
#
_entry.id   29291d46da74b4571b04288baf1a8707
#
_cell.length_a   1.000
_cell.length_b   1.000
_cell.length_c   1.000
_cell.angle_alpha   90.00
_cell.angle_beta   90.00
_cell.angle_gamma   90.00
#
_symmetry.space_group_name_H-M   'P 1'
#
loop_
_entity.id
_entity.type
_entity.pdbx_description
1 polymer ?
#
loop_
_entity_poly.entity_id
_entity_poly.type
_entity_poly.pdbx_seq_one_letter_code
_entity_poly.pdbx_strand_id
1 'polypeptide(L)'
;MSKSAVELVATFVAAPGETFTLDVAARALAAAGAEAFGTRWLGAGVALDLYFTAAGPPPSLGPLIEHALGEWPIDVIVQPLGSRRKALLVADMDATIIAQECLDELARMIGQGEKVAALTAAAMRGEIDFEAALTTRVALFAGVDVATVEEIVERLTPNSGAQTLVATMRAHGAHTALVSGGFTLFAAPIGRRLRFDEVFANRLEIDRGRLTGRITPPIQGAEGKGEVLTFLRDARGLPCEATLAVGDGANDIEMLGLAGLGVAYRAKPQVAAKARARLNRADLTALLYAQGYTREMFVEA
;
A
#
# COMPACT_ATOMS: atom_id res chain seq x y z
N MET A 1 -35.64 9.28 -10.72
CA MET A 1 -34.41 9.56 -11.48
C MET A 1 -33.68 8.24 -11.68
N SER A 2 -33.62 7.72 -12.92
CA SER A 2 -32.85 6.51 -13.25
C SER A 2 -31.39 6.79 -12.95
N LYS A 3 -30.78 6.03 -12.01
CA LYS A 3 -29.33 6.05 -11.83
C LYS A 3 -28.72 5.54 -13.13
N SER A 4 -27.97 6.38 -13.82
CA SER A 4 -27.22 5.95 -15.01
C SER A 4 -26.30 4.80 -14.63
N ALA A 5 -26.32 3.72 -15.41
CA ALA A 5 -25.41 2.59 -15.24
C ALA A 5 -23.96 3.06 -15.41
N VAL A 6 -23.11 2.66 -14.46
CA VAL A 6 -21.67 2.98 -14.49
C VAL A 6 -20.92 1.76 -15.02
N GLU A 7 -20.03 1.98 -15.99
CA GLU A 7 -19.12 0.93 -16.45
C GLU A 7 -18.03 0.68 -15.41
N LEU A 8 -17.93 -0.57 -14.99
CA LEU A 8 -17.00 -1.06 -13.99
C LEU A 8 -16.08 -2.12 -14.59
N VAL A 9 -14.94 -2.29 -13.95
CA VAL A 9 -14.04 -3.41 -14.18
C VAL A 9 -13.75 -4.12 -12.87
N ALA A 10 -13.86 -5.44 -12.88
CA ALA A 10 -13.33 -6.33 -11.85
C ALA A 10 -12.03 -6.94 -12.39
N THR A 11 -10.91 -6.57 -11.78
CA THR A 11 -9.60 -7.12 -12.11
C THR A 11 -9.26 -8.22 -11.11
N PHE A 12 -9.21 -9.46 -11.59
CA PHE A 12 -8.82 -10.65 -10.83
C PHE A 12 -7.33 -10.88 -11.00
N VAL A 13 -6.61 -11.14 -9.91
CA VAL A 13 -5.17 -11.40 -9.94
C VAL A 13 -4.83 -12.58 -9.06
N ALA A 14 -4.14 -13.59 -9.62
CA ALA A 14 -3.66 -14.75 -8.89
C ALA A 14 -2.49 -14.42 -7.96
N ALA A 15 -2.35 -15.19 -6.90
CA ALA A 15 -1.14 -15.20 -6.08
C ALA A 15 0.09 -15.59 -6.92
N PRO A 16 1.32 -15.19 -6.54
CA PRO A 16 2.53 -15.56 -7.25
C PRO A 16 2.67 -17.09 -7.40
N GLY A 17 2.91 -17.54 -8.63
CA GLY A 17 3.02 -18.96 -8.97
C GLY A 17 1.70 -19.69 -9.22
N GLU A 18 0.57 -19.03 -8.97
CA GLU A 18 -0.77 -19.59 -9.18
C GLU A 18 -1.38 -19.11 -10.51
N THR A 19 -2.37 -19.86 -10.99
CA THR A 19 -3.12 -19.54 -12.20
C THR A 19 -4.61 -19.84 -12.02
N PHE A 20 -5.45 -19.19 -12.82
CA PHE A 20 -6.90 -19.45 -12.82
C PHE A 20 -7.49 -19.36 -14.24
N THR A 21 -8.74 -19.79 -14.37
CA THR A 21 -9.47 -19.77 -15.65
C THR A 21 -10.53 -18.66 -15.64
N LEU A 22 -10.97 -18.26 -16.84
CA LEU A 22 -12.09 -17.33 -17.01
C LEU A 22 -13.34 -17.78 -16.25
N ASP A 23 -13.64 -19.09 -16.24
CA ASP A 23 -14.82 -19.65 -15.60
C ASP A 23 -14.84 -19.41 -14.07
N VAL A 24 -13.70 -19.46 -13.40
CA VAL A 24 -13.60 -19.13 -11.96
C VAL A 24 -13.98 -17.68 -11.70
N ALA A 25 -13.44 -16.74 -12.46
CA ALA A 25 -13.70 -15.32 -12.30
C ALA A 25 -15.17 -14.97 -12.69
N ALA A 26 -15.67 -15.53 -13.79
CA ALA A 26 -17.04 -15.29 -14.26
C ALA A 26 -18.08 -15.81 -13.26
N ARG A 27 -17.88 -17.00 -12.68
CA ARG A 27 -18.76 -17.53 -11.63
C ARG A 27 -18.76 -16.67 -10.37
N ALA A 28 -17.59 -16.17 -9.96
CA ALA A 28 -17.49 -15.30 -8.79
C ALA A 28 -18.21 -13.96 -9.02
N LEU A 29 -18.09 -13.38 -10.22
CA LEU A 29 -18.80 -12.17 -10.60
C LEU A 29 -20.32 -12.39 -10.64
N ALA A 30 -20.76 -13.50 -11.25
CA ALA A 30 -22.19 -13.87 -11.33
C ALA A 30 -22.81 -14.11 -9.94
N ALA A 31 -22.08 -14.75 -9.02
CA ALA A 31 -22.51 -14.94 -7.64
C ALA A 31 -22.68 -13.61 -6.88
N ALA A 32 -21.94 -12.57 -7.26
CA ALA A 32 -22.12 -11.21 -6.75
C ALA A 32 -23.27 -10.43 -7.44
N GLY A 33 -24.02 -11.07 -8.35
CA GLY A 33 -25.16 -10.48 -9.04
C GLY A 33 -24.80 -9.58 -10.22
N ALA A 34 -23.62 -9.75 -10.82
CA ALA A 34 -23.19 -9.00 -11.98
C ALA A 34 -22.82 -9.93 -13.14
N GLU A 35 -23.04 -9.46 -14.37
CA GLU A 35 -22.72 -10.19 -15.61
C GLU A 35 -21.75 -9.37 -16.47
N ALA A 36 -20.68 -10.02 -16.93
CA ALA A 36 -19.69 -9.38 -17.78
C ALA A 36 -20.17 -9.26 -19.23
N PHE A 37 -20.04 -8.06 -19.81
CA PHE A 37 -20.24 -7.85 -21.25
C PHE A 37 -18.93 -7.97 -22.06
N GLY A 38 -17.78 -8.09 -21.40
CA GLY A 38 -16.49 -8.25 -22.05
C GLY A 38 -15.41 -8.72 -21.08
N THR A 39 -14.34 -9.27 -21.65
CA THR A 39 -13.21 -9.82 -20.91
C THR A 39 -11.89 -9.45 -21.56
N ARG A 40 -10.81 -9.34 -20.75
CA ARG A 40 -9.45 -9.15 -21.26
C ARG A 40 -8.43 -9.76 -20.31
N TRP A 41 -7.61 -10.68 -20.82
CA TRP A 41 -6.41 -11.10 -20.10
C TRP A 41 -5.37 -9.98 -20.12
N LEU A 42 -4.86 -9.63 -18.95
CA LEU A 42 -3.75 -8.69 -18.74
C LEU A 42 -2.42 -9.43 -18.56
N GLY A 43 -2.50 -10.67 -18.09
CA GLY A 43 -1.42 -11.66 -18.02
C GLY A 43 -2.05 -13.04 -18.09
N ALA A 44 -1.62 -13.86 -19.05
CA ALA A 44 -2.23 -15.16 -19.34
C ALA A 44 -2.31 -16.07 -18.10
N GLY A 45 -3.50 -16.44 -17.69
CA GLY A 45 -3.77 -17.25 -16.51
C GLY A 45 -3.53 -16.56 -15.16
N VAL A 46 -2.96 -15.34 -15.14
CA VAL A 46 -2.54 -14.63 -13.90
C VAL A 46 -3.42 -13.45 -13.60
N ALA A 47 -3.81 -12.64 -14.60
CA ALA A 47 -4.60 -11.45 -14.39
C ALA A 47 -5.65 -11.27 -15.49
N LEU A 48 -6.91 -11.06 -15.09
CA LEU A 48 -8.07 -10.98 -15.97
C LEU A 48 -8.98 -9.82 -15.57
N ASP A 49 -9.36 -9.01 -16.56
CA ASP A 49 -10.43 -8.03 -16.43
C ASP A 49 -11.78 -8.64 -16.88
N LEU A 50 -12.81 -8.41 -16.07
CA LEU A 50 -14.21 -8.58 -16.45
C LEU A 50 -14.89 -7.20 -16.46
N TYR A 51 -15.46 -6.80 -17.58
CA TYR A 51 -16.17 -5.52 -17.74
C TYR A 51 -17.65 -5.74 -17.56
N PHE A 52 -18.28 -4.91 -16.72
CA PHE A 52 -19.72 -5.02 -16.42
C PHE A 52 -20.32 -3.65 -16.09
N THR A 53 -21.64 -3.58 -15.98
CA THR A 53 -22.36 -2.39 -15.56
C THR A 53 -23.07 -2.62 -14.23
N ALA A 54 -23.13 -1.60 -13.38
CA ALA A 54 -23.89 -1.63 -12.15
C ALA A 54 -24.63 -0.33 -11.89
N ALA A 55 -25.75 -0.42 -11.17
CA ALA A 55 -26.61 0.72 -10.80
C ALA A 55 -26.13 1.48 -9.55
N GLY A 56 -24.87 1.37 -9.15
CA GLY A 56 -24.37 1.98 -7.93
C GLY A 56 -22.85 1.95 -7.80
N PRO A 57 -22.29 2.56 -6.74
CA PRO A 57 -20.86 2.65 -6.55
C PRO A 57 -20.22 1.28 -6.28
N PRO A 58 -18.94 1.09 -6.74
CA PRO A 58 -18.21 -0.18 -6.68
C PRO A 58 -18.00 -0.84 -5.30
N PRO A 59 -18.01 -0.12 -4.16
CA PRO A 59 -17.49 -0.67 -2.89
C PRO A 59 -18.21 -1.91 -2.34
N SER A 60 -19.45 -2.16 -2.76
CA SER A 60 -20.21 -3.30 -2.26
C SER A 60 -19.96 -4.61 -3.01
N LEU A 61 -19.44 -4.55 -4.25
CA LEU A 61 -19.27 -5.75 -5.09
C LEU A 61 -17.95 -6.49 -4.83
N GLY A 62 -16.86 -5.77 -4.54
CA GLY A 62 -15.58 -6.39 -4.25
C GLY A 62 -15.65 -7.47 -3.17
N PRO A 63 -16.15 -7.17 -1.96
CA PRO A 63 -16.30 -8.15 -0.89
C PRO A 63 -17.21 -9.34 -1.24
N LEU A 64 -18.24 -9.13 -2.05
CA LEU A 64 -19.14 -10.23 -2.50
C LEU A 64 -18.42 -11.17 -3.47
N ILE A 65 -17.63 -10.62 -4.40
CA ILE A 65 -16.82 -11.40 -5.33
C ILE A 65 -15.73 -12.17 -4.56
N GLU A 66 -15.01 -11.49 -3.62
CA GLU A 66 -14.04 -12.15 -2.74
C GLU A 66 -14.66 -13.33 -1.97
N HIS A 67 -15.85 -13.13 -1.41
CA HIS A 67 -16.57 -14.21 -0.70
C HIS A 67 -16.89 -15.38 -1.65
N ALA A 68 -17.31 -15.09 -2.87
CA ALA A 68 -17.62 -16.12 -3.88
C ALA A 68 -16.36 -16.84 -4.39
N LEU A 69 -15.19 -16.19 -4.36
CA LEU A 69 -13.91 -16.84 -4.67
C LEU A 69 -13.48 -17.86 -3.59
N GLY A 70 -13.91 -17.67 -2.33
CA GLY A 70 -13.58 -18.58 -1.23
C GLY A 70 -12.07 -18.77 -1.04
N GLU A 71 -11.62 -20.03 -1.13
CA GLU A 71 -10.20 -20.40 -0.92
C GLU A 71 -9.31 -20.24 -2.17
N TRP A 72 -9.87 -19.79 -3.30
CA TRP A 72 -9.04 -19.54 -4.48
C TRP A 72 -7.96 -18.51 -4.17
N PRO A 73 -6.70 -18.74 -4.59
CA PRO A 73 -5.58 -17.84 -4.34
C PRO A 73 -5.62 -16.62 -5.30
N ILE A 74 -6.75 -15.91 -5.29
CA ILE A 74 -7.04 -14.80 -6.20
C ILE A 74 -7.53 -13.60 -5.39
N ASP A 75 -6.98 -12.42 -5.66
CA ASP A 75 -7.53 -11.14 -5.22
C ASP A 75 -8.36 -10.50 -6.34
N VAL A 76 -9.33 -9.66 -5.97
CA VAL A 76 -10.14 -8.91 -6.92
C VAL A 76 -10.20 -7.43 -6.55
N ILE A 77 -10.02 -6.56 -7.55
CA ILE A 77 -10.18 -5.11 -7.40
C ILE A 77 -11.28 -4.64 -8.35
N VAL A 78 -12.32 -4.02 -7.78
CA VAL A 78 -13.46 -3.45 -8.52
C VAL A 78 -13.37 -1.93 -8.50
N GLN A 79 -13.42 -1.31 -9.69
CA GLN A 79 -13.36 0.13 -9.83
C GLN A 79 -14.05 0.64 -11.11
N PRO A 80 -14.33 1.96 -11.23
CA PRO A 80 -14.81 2.54 -12.48
C PRO A 80 -13.79 2.36 -13.60
N LEU A 81 -14.26 1.96 -14.79
CA LEU A 81 -13.40 1.67 -15.94
C LEU A 81 -12.65 2.94 -16.41
N GLY A 82 -13.33 4.08 -16.47
CA GLY A 82 -12.80 5.32 -17.07
C GLY A 82 -11.69 5.99 -16.24
N SER A 83 -11.55 5.67 -14.94
CA SER A 83 -10.56 6.30 -14.05
C SER A 83 -9.55 5.29 -13.45
N ARG A 84 -9.37 4.14 -14.10
CA ARG A 84 -8.52 3.08 -13.56
C ARG A 84 -7.01 3.39 -13.61
N ARG A 85 -6.54 4.18 -14.60
CA ARG A 85 -5.13 4.60 -14.69
C ARG A 85 -4.84 5.69 -13.66
N LYS A 86 -3.74 5.56 -12.93
CA LYS A 86 -3.36 6.48 -11.86
C LYS A 86 -2.12 7.28 -12.23
N ALA A 87 -2.10 8.55 -11.85
CA ALA A 87 -1.01 9.48 -12.10
C ALA A 87 -0.17 9.76 -10.85
N LEU A 88 -0.65 9.36 -9.66
CA LEU A 88 0.06 9.48 -8.39
C LEU A 88 -0.05 8.18 -7.60
N LEU A 89 1.10 7.66 -7.16
CA LEU A 89 1.21 6.59 -6.17
C LEU A 89 1.73 7.16 -4.85
N VAL A 90 1.02 6.92 -3.76
CA VAL A 90 1.50 7.15 -2.40
C VAL A 90 1.51 5.82 -1.67
N ALA A 91 2.68 5.35 -1.28
CA ALA A 91 2.87 4.03 -0.69
C ALA A 91 3.46 4.13 0.71
N ASP A 92 2.90 3.35 1.64
CA ASP A 92 3.54 3.08 2.92
C ASP A 92 4.80 2.25 2.73
N MET A 93 5.73 2.34 3.68
CA MET A 93 7.01 1.65 3.61
C MET A 93 7.00 0.32 4.36
N ASP A 94 6.87 0.37 5.68
CA ASP A 94 7.02 -0.78 6.56
C ASP A 94 5.86 -1.78 6.33
N ALA A 95 6.14 -3.08 6.30
CA ALA A 95 5.20 -4.16 5.98
C ALA A 95 4.41 -4.01 4.66
N THR A 96 4.60 -2.92 3.90
CA THR A 96 3.95 -2.64 2.61
C THR A 96 4.94 -2.69 1.44
N ILE A 97 5.83 -1.70 1.30
CA ILE A 97 6.87 -1.69 0.25
C ILE A 97 8.04 -2.60 0.61
N ILE A 98 8.38 -2.70 1.88
CA ILE A 98 9.34 -3.67 2.43
C ILE A 98 8.64 -4.66 3.34
N ALA A 99 9.26 -5.83 3.55
CA ALA A 99 8.68 -6.89 4.36
C ALA A 99 8.80 -6.67 5.88
N GLN A 100 9.73 -5.81 6.30
CA GLN A 100 10.08 -5.60 7.71
C GLN A 100 9.41 -4.36 8.31
N GLU A 101 9.38 -4.32 9.65
CA GLU A 101 9.11 -3.16 10.50
C GLU A 101 10.45 -2.59 10.99
N CYS A 102 10.88 -1.44 10.46
CA CYS A 102 12.23 -0.90 10.67
C CYS A 102 12.57 -0.66 12.15
N LEU A 103 11.63 -0.10 12.93
CA LEU A 103 11.86 0.13 14.36
C LEU A 103 11.94 -1.15 15.16
N ASP A 104 11.20 -2.17 14.77
CA ASP A 104 11.23 -3.47 15.44
C ASP A 104 12.56 -4.19 15.14
N GLU A 105 13.08 -4.06 13.90
CA GLU A 105 14.41 -4.57 13.54
C GLU A 105 15.50 -3.89 14.38
N LEU A 106 15.45 -2.55 14.52
CA LEU A 106 16.40 -1.82 15.33
C LEU A 106 16.30 -2.22 16.81
N ALA A 107 15.09 -2.30 17.35
CA ALA A 107 14.85 -2.71 18.74
C ALA A 107 15.38 -4.12 19.02
N ARG A 108 15.19 -5.05 18.10
CA ARG A 108 15.68 -6.43 18.22
C ARG A 108 17.20 -6.47 18.23
N MET A 109 17.83 -5.72 17.33
CA MET A 109 19.29 -5.67 17.19
C MET A 109 19.99 -5.13 18.46
N ILE A 110 19.36 -4.20 19.18
CA ILE A 110 19.90 -3.62 20.42
C ILE A 110 19.33 -4.27 21.71
N GLY A 111 18.60 -5.37 21.59
CA GLY A 111 18.04 -6.08 22.77
C GLY A 111 16.88 -5.35 23.48
N GLN A 112 16.16 -4.45 22.79
CA GLN A 112 15.00 -3.72 23.31
C GLN A 112 13.66 -4.20 22.69
N GLY A 113 13.66 -5.31 21.95
CA GLY A 113 12.50 -5.79 21.20
C GLY A 113 11.24 -5.95 22.02
N GLU A 114 11.31 -6.57 23.21
CA GLU A 114 10.15 -6.77 24.10
C GLU A 114 9.53 -5.45 24.56
N LYS A 115 10.34 -4.45 24.90
CA LYS A 115 9.85 -3.15 25.34
C LYS A 115 9.16 -2.39 24.19
N VAL A 116 9.75 -2.40 23.00
CA VAL A 116 9.15 -1.76 21.82
C VAL A 116 7.85 -2.45 21.45
N ALA A 117 7.81 -3.79 21.45
CA ALA A 117 6.58 -4.54 21.18
C ALA A 117 5.45 -4.22 22.19
N ALA A 118 5.78 -4.10 23.49
CA ALA A 118 4.81 -3.71 24.52
C ALA A 118 4.23 -2.31 24.28
N LEU A 119 5.07 -1.32 23.92
CA LEU A 119 4.65 0.04 23.60
C LEU A 119 3.78 0.09 22.34
N THR A 120 4.15 -0.66 21.31
CA THR A 120 3.35 -0.79 20.07
C THR A 120 1.98 -1.39 20.38
N ALA A 121 1.92 -2.45 21.18
CA ALA A 121 0.65 -3.06 21.58
C ALA A 121 -0.23 -2.12 22.41
N ALA A 122 0.34 -1.32 23.32
CA ALA A 122 -0.40 -0.32 24.10
C ALA A 122 -0.97 0.79 23.21
N ALA A 123 -0.20 1.28 22.24
CA ALA A 123 -0.69 2.25 21.25
C ALA A 123 -1.84 1.67 20.41
N MET A 124 -1.72 0.41 19.97
CA MET A 124 -2.77 -0.26 19.19
C MET A 124 -4.07 -0.47 19.97
N ARG A 125 -4.00 -0.58 21.30
CA ARG A 125 -5.20 -0.62 22.18
C ARG A 125 -5.75 0.77 22.52
N GLY A 126 -5.08 1.85 22.08
CA GLY A 126 -5.46 3.22 22.41
C GLY A 126 -5.14 3.66 23.84
N GLU A 127 -4.28 2.92 24.55
CA GLU A 127 -3.84 3.25 25.91
C GLU A 127 -2.85 4.43 25.93
N ILE A 128 -2.11 4.62 24.86
CA ILE A 128 -1.21 5.74 24.61
C ILE A 128 -1.44 6.26 23.19
N ASP A 129 -1.30 7.58 23.01
CA ASP A 129 -1.41 8.16 21.66
C ASP A 129 -0.20 7.82 20.79
N PHE A 130 -0.35 8.03 19.47
CA PHE A 130 0.68 7.66 18.49
C PHE A 130 2.01 8.39 18.73
N GLU A 131 1.98 9.70 18.99
CA GLU A 131 3.18 10.53 19.13
C GLU A 131 3.93 10.19 20.42
N ALA A 132 3.21 10.01 21.53
CA ALA A 132 3.79 9.57 22.81
C ALA A 132 4.42 8.17 22.67
N ALA A 133 3.74 7.25 22.01
CA ALA A 133 4.27 5.90 21.74
C ALA A 133 5.53 5.95 20.87
N LEU A 134 5.52 6.77 19.80
CA LEU A 134 6.67 6.92 18.91
C LEU A 134 7.86 7.53 19.64
N THR A 135 7.65 8.62 20.40
CA THR A 135 8.68 9.30 21.18
C THR A 135 9.29 8.37 22.23
N THR A 136 8.46 7.61 22.95
CA THR A 136 8.93 6.67 23.96
C THR A 136 9.76 5.54 23.35
N ARG A 137 9.35 4.99 22.19
CA ARG A 137 10.14 3.98 21.47
C ARG A 137 11.48 4.55 21.00
N VAL A 138 11.50 5.77 20.47
CA VAL A 138 12.73 6.44 19.99
C VAL A 138 13.70 6.71 21.14
N ALA A 139 13.22 7.08 22.33
CA ALA A 139 14.07 7.28 23.51
C ALA A 139 14.89 6.03 23.88
N LEU A 140 14.38 4.82 23.58
CA LEU A 140 15.11 3.57 23.82
C LEU A 140 16.34 3.40 22.89
N PHE A 141 16.42 4.17 21.80
CA PHE A 141 17.52 4.12 20.83
C PHE A 141 18.63 5.13 21.11
N ALA A 142 18.57 5.86 22.25
CA ALA A 142 19.61 6.80 22.64
C ALA A 142 20.99 6.13 22.72
N GLY A 143 22.00 6.73 22.07
CA GLY A 143 23.36 6.21 22.04
C GLY A 143 23.67 5.16 20.98
N VAL A 144 22.66 4.69 20.23
CA VAL A 144 22.85 3.74 19.13
C VAL A 144 23.64 4.42 18.00
N ASP A 145 24.63 3.72 17.48
CA ASP A 145 25.44 4.18 16.35
C ASP A 145 24.64 4.19 15.05
N VAL A 146 24.78 5.21 14.22
CA VAL A 146 24.11 5.29 12.91
C VAL A 146 24.52 4.11 12.02
N ALA A 147 25.76 3.60 12.13
CA ALA A 147 26.19 2.41 11.40
C ALA A 147 25.33 1.18 11.66
N THR A 148 24.77 1.04 12.88
CA THR A 148 23.81 -0.02 13.21
C THR A 148 22.52 0.08 12.37
N VAL A 149 22.06 1.30 12.12
CA VAL A 149 20.89 1.54 11.26
C VAL A 149 21.23 1.20 9.81
N GLU A 150 22.42 1.55 9.33
CA GLU A 150 22.89 1.23 7.97
C GLU A 150 22.94 -0.30 7.74
N GLU A 151 23.45 -1.06 8.72
CA GLU A 151 23.43 -2.53 8.65
C GLU A 151 22.01 -3.11 8.53
N ILE A 152 21.02 -2.50 9.18
CA ILE A 152 19.62 -2.91 9.05
C ILE A 152 19.12 -2.62 7.65
N VAL A 153 19.38 -1.40 7.14
CA VAL A 153 18.94 -0.97 5.81
C VAL A 153 19.42 -1.93 4.71
N GLU A 154 20.65 -2.44 4.81
CA GLU A 154 21.19 -3.40 3.86
C GLU A 154 20.41 -4.73 3.83
N ARG A 155 19.80 -5.11 4.96
CA ARG A 155 19.02 -6.35 5.11
C ARG A 155 17.52 -6.19 4.79
N LEU A 156 17.04 -4.95 4.62
CA LEU A 156 15.65 -4.71 4.27
C LEU A 156 15.34 -5.24 2.87
N THR A 157 14.27 -6.01 2.77
CA THR A 157 13.86 -6.68 1.52
C THR A 157 12.57 -6.05 0.98
N PRO A 158 12.57 -5.56 -0.26
CA PRO A 158 11.34 -5.14 -0.91
C PRO A 158 10.34 -6.31 -1.01
N ASN A 159 9.08 -6.04 -0.76
CA ASN A 159 8.01 -6.99 -1.05
C ASN A 159 7.94 -7.29 -2.55
N SER A 160 7.49 -8.51 -2.88
CA SER A 160 7.33 -8.93 -4.27
C SER A 160 6.49 -7.92 -5.06
N GLY A 161 6.97 -7.56 -6.23
CA GLY A 161 6.33 -6.60 -7.12
C GLY A 161 6.57 -5.12 -6.79
N ALA A 162 7.16 -4.76 -5.64
CA ALA A 162 7.35 -3.36 -5.25
C ALA A 162 8.21 -2.59 -6.27
N GLN A 163 9.33 -3.15 -6.68
CA GLN A 163 10.23 -2.53 -7.65
C GLN A 163 9.58 -2.38 -9.03
N THR A 164 8.91 -3.44 -9.50
CA THR A 164 8.16 -3.44 -10.77
C THR A 164 7.02 -2.41 -10.75
N LEU A 165 6.29 -2.31 -9.63
CA LEU A 165 5.21 -1.32 -9.46
C LEU A 165 5.74 0.10 -9.65
N VAL A 166 6.76 0.48 -8.90
CA VAL A 166 7.33 1.85 -8.94
C VAL A 166 7.94 2.13 -10.31
N ALA A 167 8.77 1.22 -10.84
CA ALA A 167 9.43 1.39 -12.13
C ALA A 167 8.42 1.54 -13.28
N THR A 168 7.38 0.69 -13.30
CA THR A 168 6.35 0.73 -14.34
C THR A 168 5.53 2.01 -14.26
N MET A 169 5.04 2.40 -13.08
CA MET A 169 4.24 3.62 -12.94
C MET A 169 5.03 4.86 -13.35
N ARG A 170 6.31 4.97 -12.94
CA ARG A 170 7.20 6.07 -13.34
C ARG A 170 7.45 6.11 -14.84
N ALA A 171 7.74 4.96 -15.45
CA ALA A 171 7.96 4.87 -16.91
C ALA A 171 6.75 5.33 -17.72
N HIS A 172 5.55 5.24 -17.13
CA HIS A 172 4.30 5.69 -17.75
C HIS A 172 3.84 7.08 -17.23
N GLY A 173 4.75 7.86 -16.64
CA GLY A 173 4.53 9.26 -16.28
C GLY A 173 3.79 9.50 -14.97
N ALA A 174 3.57 8.47 -14.14
CA ALA A 174 3.02 8.66 -12.81
C ALA A 174 4.11 9.16 -11.84
N HIS A 175 3.72 10.01 -10.90
CA HIS A 175 4.57 10.41 -9.79
C HIS A 175 4.44 9.42 -8.64
N THR A 176 5.57 9.11 -7.96
CA THR A 176 5.61 8.10 -6.91
C THR A 176 6.19 8.65 -5.62
N ALA A 177 5.50 8.48 -4.50
CA ALA A 177 5.92 8.91 -3.18
C ALA A 177 5.91 7.74 -2.18
N LEU A 178 7.01 7.61 -1.44
CA LEU A 178 7.13 6.70 -0.30
C LEU A 178 6.86 7.50 0.97
N VAL A 179 5.88 7.08 1.77
CA VAL A 179 5.49 7.78 3.00
C VAL A 179 5.55 6.82 4.16
N SER A 180 6.32 7.15 5.20
CA SER A 180 6.49 6.29 6.37
C SER A 180 6.26 7.06 7.67
N GLY A 181 5.54 6.47 8.60
CA GLY A 181 5.48 6.93 9.99
C GLY A 181 6.81 6.71 10.75
N GLY A 182 7.74 5.96 10.14
CA GLY A 182 9.11 5.75 10.62
C GLY A 182 10.05 6.92 10.29
N PHE A 183 11.29 6.62 9.91
CA PHE A 183 12.35 7.62 9.87
C PHE A 183 13.12 7.64 8.56
N THR A 184 13.56 8.84 8.17
CA THR A 184 14.33 9.10 6.94
C THR A 184 15.62 8.28 6.85
N LEU A 185 16.22 7.89 7.98
CA LEU A 185 17.39 7.00 8.00
C LEU A 185 17.12 5.65 7.33
N PHE A 186 15.90 5.14 7.40
CA PHE A 186 15.46 3.92 6.70
C PHE A 186 14.81 4.26 5.36
N ALA A 187 13.88 5.22 5.36
CA ALA A 187 13.03 5.49 4.19
C ALA A 187 13.81 6.07 3.00
N ALA A 188 14.79 6.94 3.24
CA ALA A 188 15.54 7.56 2.14
C ALA A 188 16.41 6.55 1.36
N PRO A 189 17.15 5.61 1.98
CA PRO A 189 17.84 4.55 1.26
C PRO A 189 16.91 3.65 0.45
N ILE A 190 15.77 3.24 1.02
CA ILE A 190 14.76 2.41 0.33
C ILE A 190 14.15 3.18 -0.83
N GLY A 191 13.76 4.45 -0.63
CA GLY A 191 13.24 5.29 -1.70
C GLY A 191 14.21 5.44 -2.87
N ARG A 192 15.51 5.65 -2.59
CA ARG A 192 16.57 5.68 -3.63
C ARG A 192 16.72 4.33 -4.33
N ARG A 193 16.77 3.22 -3.58
CA ARG A 193 16.92 1.86 -4.13
C ARG A 193 15.78 1.50 -5.07
N LEU A 194 14.55 1.87 -4.73
CA LEU A 194 13.34 1.60 -5.53
C LEU A 194 13.00 2.74 -6.49
N ARG A 195 13.79 3.84 -6.47
CA ARG A 195 13.63 4.99 -7.34
C ARG A 195 12.30 5.72 -7.18
N PHE A 196 11.78 5.85 -5.96
CA PHE A 196 10.67 6.77 -5.69
C PHE A 196 11.07 8.21 -6.01
N ASP A 197 10.14 9.03 -6.51
CA ASP A 197 10.40 10.43 -6.82
C ASP A 197 10.52 11.27 -5.55
N GLU A 198 9.73 10.97 -4.53
CA GLU A 198 9.76 11.66 -3.22
C GLU A 198 9.66 10.67 -2.06
N VAL A 199 10.22 11.08 -0.90
CA VAL A 199 10.20 10.31 0.34
C VAL A 199 9.83 11.22 1.50
N PHE A 200 8.81 10.84 2.26
CA PHE A 200 8.32 11.54 3.44
C PHE A 200 8.42 10.63 4.66
N ALA A 201 9.11 11.08 5.69
CA ALA A 201 9.26 10.36 6.95
C ALA A 201 9.77 11.30 8.04
N ASN A 202 9.61 10.92 9.31
CA ASN A 202 10.15 11.64 10.46
C ASN A 202 11.68 11.67 10.43
N ARG A 203 12.28 12.53 11.24
CA ARG A 203 13.74 12.65 11.35
C ARG A 203 14.19 12.32 12.77
N LEU A 204 15.16 11.41 12.91
CA LEU A 204 15.86 11.19 14.16
C LEU A 204 16.94 12.27 14.34
N GLU A 205 17.06 12.77 15.56
CA GLU A 205 18.17 13.64 15.93
C GLU A 205 19.45 12.83 16.14
N ILE A 206 20.53 13.28 15.52
CA ILE A 206 21.84 12.64 15.55
C ILE A 206 22.87 13.60 16.12
N ASP A 207 23.66 13.16 17.10
CA ASP A 207 24.85 13.85 17.59
C ASP A 207 26.05 12.93 17.49
N ARG A 208 27.14 13.42 16.87
CA ARG A 208 28.42 12.72 16.70
C ARG A 208 28.29 11.26 16.21
N GLY A 209 27.41 11.03 15.23
CA GLY A 209 27.19 9.71 14.64
C GLY A 209 26.34 8.76 15.47
N ARG A 210 25.68 9.25 16.54
CA ARG A 210 24.80 8.47 17.41
C ARG A 210 23.41 9.09 17.48
N LEU A 211 22.40 8.23 17.60
CA LEU A 211 21.04 8.64 17.85
C LEU A 211 20.93 9.28 19.24
N THR A 212 20.31 10.45 19.35
CA THR A 212 20.11 11.11 20.65
C THR A 212 18.93 10.53 21.43
N GLY A 213 18.09 9.71 20.77
CA GLY A 213 16.82 9.24 21.33
C GLY A 213 15.69 10.27 21.18
N ARG A 214 15.85 11.28 20.31
CA ARG A 214 14.84 12.32 20.05
C ARG A 214 14.47 12.38 18.59
N ILE A 215 13.25 12.90 18.34
CA ILE A 215 12.71 13.15 17.01
C ILE A 215 12.84 14.65 16.72
N THR A 216 13.29 15.01 15.54
CA THR A 216 13.32 16.41 15.08
C THR A 216 11.92 16.83 14.64
N PRO A 217 11.32 17.89 15.23
CA PRO A 217 10.02 18.42 14.79
C PRO A 217 10.06 18.96 13.35
N PRO A 218 8.90 19.01 12.66
CA PRO A 218 7.60 18.48 13.07
C PRO A 218 7.54 16.96 12.99
N ILE A 219 6.76 16.35 13.90
CA ILE A 219 6.50 14.91 13.89
C ILE A 219 5.31 14.64 12.98
N GLN A 220 5.49 13.79 11.97
CA GLN A 220 4.39 13.25 11.18
C GLN A 220 3.61 12.24 12.01
N GLY A 221 2.40 12.63 12.42
CA GLY A 221 1.45 11.78 13.13
C GLY A 221 0.72 10.80 12.22
N ALA A 222 -0.33 10.19 12.76
CA ALA A 222 -1.16 9.24 12.02
C ALA A 222 -1.87 9.86 10.80
N GLU A 223 -2.20 11.15 10.86
CA GLU A 223 -2.87 11.91 9.78
C GLU A 223 -1.89 12.35 8.68
N GLY A 224 -0.60 12.41 8.97
CA GLY A 224 0.43 12.94 8.06
C GLY A 224 0.49 12.27 6.70
N LYS A 225 0.13 10.98 6.59
CA LYS A 225 0.10 10.27 5.29
C LYS A 225 -1.05 10.76 4.39
N GLY A 226 -2.22 11.06 4.96
CA GLY A 226 -3.34 11.66 4.25
C GLY A 226 -3.04 13.08 3.78
N GLU A 227 -2.36 13.87 4.62
CA GLU A 227 -1.90 15.23 4.28
C GLU A 227 -0.89 15.20 3.12
N VAL A 228 0.07 14.27 3.12
CA VAL A 228 1.04 14.11 2.02
C VAL A 228 0.34 13.76 0.72
N LEU A 229 -0.60 12.80 0.74
CA LEU A 229 -1.38 12.44 -0.47
C LEU A 229 -2.13 13.66 -1.01
N THR A 230 -2.81 14.42 -0.15
CA THR A 230 -3.56 15.61 -0.52
C THR A 230 -2.65 16.69 -1.09
N PHE A 231 -1.53 16.97 -0.40
CA PHE A 231 -0.53 17.93 -0.86
C PHE A 231 0.02 17.59 -2.25
N LEU A 232 0.43 16.34 -2.47
CA LEU A 232 1.00 15.88 -3.73
C LEU A 232 -0.02 15.89 -4.88
N ARG A 233 -1.27 15.52 -4.59
CA ARG A 233 -2.39 15.57 -5.53
C ARG A 233 -2.66 17.02 -5.97
N ASP A 234 -2.81 17.91 -5.01
CA ASP A 234 -3.20 19.32 -5.24
C ASP A 234 -2.06 20.09 -5.93
N ALA A 235 -0.82 19.87 -5.52
CA ALA A 235 0.37 20.47 -6.16
C ALA A 235 0.53 20.07 -7.64
N ARG A 236 -0.06 18.94 -8.06
CA ARG A 236 -0.04 18.45 -9.45
C ARG A 236 -1.34 18.68 -10.19
N GLY A 237 -2.33 19.31 -9.57
CA GLY A 237 -3.65 19.56 -10.17
C GLY A 237 -4.38 18.28 -10.53
N LEU A 238 -4.17 17.19 -9.82
CA LEU A 238 -4.76 15.89 -10.12
C LEU A 238 -6.14 15.74 -9.46
N PRO A 239 -7.12 15.14 -10.14
CA PRO A 239 -8.37 14.75 -9.51
C PRO A 239 -8.14 13.56 -8.56
N CYS A 240 -9.02 13.39 -7.57
CA CYS A 240 -8.94 12.29 -6.61
C CYS A 240 -8.81 10.91 -7.29
N GLU A 241 -9.58 10.69 -8.35
CA GLU A 241 -9.62 9.43 -9.11
C GLU A 241 -8.28 9.05 -9.74
N ALA A 242 -7.38 10.01 -9.95
CA ALA A 242 -6.05 9.79 -10.52
C ALA A 242 -5.02 9.32 -9.47
N THR A 243 -5.43 9.14 -8.20
CA THR A 243 -4.53 8.76 -7.10
C THR A 243 -4.69 7.29 -6.71
N LEU A 244 -3.57 6.65 -6.36
CA LEU A 244 -3.45 5.31 -5.79
C LEU A 244 -2.72 5.41 -4.45
N ALA A 245 -3.29 4.81 -3.42
CA ALA A 245 -2.62 4.64 -2.14
C ALA A 245 -2.58 3.16 -1.76
N VAL A 246 -1.48 2.73 -1.13
CA VAL A 246 -1.31 1.37 -0.60
C VAL A 246 -0.66 1.40 0.77
N GLY A 247 -1.17 0.58 1.70
CA GLY A 247 -0.68 0.47 3.07
C GLY A 247 -1.33 -0.69 3.80
N ASP A 248 -0.83 -1.05 4.99
CA ASP A 248 -1.29 -2.19 5.79
C ASP A 248 -1.78 -1.79 7.20
N GLY A 249 -1.36 -0.61 7.68
CA GLY A 249 -1.53 -0.17 9.06
C GLY A 249 -2.72 0.74 9.33
N ALA A 250 -3.06 0.89 10.60
CA ALA A 250 -4.15 1.80 11.02
C ALA A 250 -3.86 3.27 10.69
N ASN A 251 -2.58 3.66 10.64
CA ASN A 251 -2.09 4.96 10.22
C ASN A 251 -2.23 5.25 8.72
N ASP A 252 -2.61 4.21 7.92
CA ASP A 252 -2.87 4.36 6.49
C ASP A 252 -4.34 4.63 6.17
N ILE A 253 -5.24 4.37 7.11
CA ILE A 253 -6.70 4.40 6.87
C ILE A 253 -7.14 5.71 6.23
N GLU A 254 -6.63 6.84 6.71
CA GLU A 254 -6.97 8.14 6.16
C GLU A 254 -6.48 8.30 4.72
N MET A 255 -5.20 8.00 4.47
CA MET A 255 -4.61 8.02 3.13
C MET A 255 -5.36 7.09 2.16
N LEU A 256 -5.69 5.87 2.58
CA LEU A 256 -6.47 4.91 1.79
C LEU A 256 -7.88 5.42 1.49
N GLY A 257 -8.51 6.11 2.44
CA GLY A 257 -9.84 6.69 2.28
C GLY A 257 -9.88 7.88 1.31
N LEU A 258 -8.84 8.71 1.32
CA LEU A 258 -8.70 9.91 0.50
C LEU A 258 -8.29 9.61 -0.95
N ALA A 259 -7.67 8.46 -1.22
CA ALA A 259 -7.24 8.09 -2.55
C ALA A 259 -8.41 7.66 -3.45
N GLY A 260 -8.28 7.90 -4.75
CA GLY A 260 -9.19 7.38 -5.77
C GLY A 260 -9.26 5.86 -5.78
N LEU A 261 -8.12 5.20 -5.56
CA LEU A 261 -8.02 3.78 -5.26
C LEU A 261 -7.11 3.59 -4.03
N GLY A 262 -7.71 3.36 -2.87
CA GLY A 262 -7.00 2.97 -1.65
C GLY A 262 -7.01 1.46 -1.48
N VAL A 263 -5.83 0.85 -1.35
CA VAL A 263 -5.65 -0.60 -1.30
C VAL A 263 -4.98 -1.01 0.00
N ALA A 264 -5.65 -1.84 0.77
CA ALA A 264 -5.09 -2.49 1.96
C ALA A 264 -4.26 -3.71 1.52
N TYR A 265 -2.96 -3.67 1.78
CA TYR A 265 -2.03 -4.74 1.41
C TYR A 265 -1.72 -5.64 2.61
N ARG A 266 -2.18 -6.90 2.58
CA ARG A 266 -1.99 -7.87 3.68
C ARG A 266 -2.31 -7.30 5.06
N ALA A 267 -3.28 -6.39 5.08
CA ALA A 267 -3.59 -5.53 6.21
C ALA A 267 -4.36 -6.27 7.30
N LYS A 268 -4.31 -5.71 8.51
CA LYS A 268 -5.14 -6.17 9.62
C LYS A 268 -6.63 -5.99 9.29
N PRO A 269 -7.52 -6.85 9.84
CA PRO A 269 -8.95 -6.83 9.49
C PRO A 269 -9.63 -5.47 9.60
N GLN A 270 -9.28 -4.68 10.62
CA GLN A 270 -9.82 -3.34 10.83
C GLN A 270 -9.43 -2.33 9.74
N VAL A 271 -8.26 -2.47 9.14
CA VAL A 271 -7.77 -1.65 8.02
C VAL A 271 -8.41 -2.12 6.72
N ALA A 272 -8.39 -3.43 6.50
CA ALA A 272 -9.02 -4.07 5.35
C ALA A 272 -10.51 -3.72 5.21
N ALA A 273 -11.24 -3.61 6.33
CA ALA A 273 -12.66 -3.26 6.34
C ALA A 273 -12.94 -1.80 5.90
N LYS A 274 -11.96 -0.90 6.01
CA LYS A 274 -12.10 0.53 5.66
C LYS A 274 -11.55 0.86 4.27
N ALA A 275 -10.72 0.00 3.69
CA ALA A 275 -10.16 0.20 2.36
C ALA A 275 -11.15 -0.13 1.25
N ARG A 276 -11.02 0.54 0.10
CA ARG A 276 -11.85 0.29 -1.08
C ARG A 276 -11.52 -1.04 -1.76
N ALA A 277 -10.27 -1.48 -1.66
CA ALA A 277 -9.80 -2.74 -2.21
C ALA A 277 -8.77 -3.38 -1.28
N ARG A 278 -8.55 -4.67 -1.43
CA ARG A 278 -7.63 -5.48 -0.62
C ARG A 278 -6.76 -6.33 -1.51
N LEU A 279 -5.51 -6.50 -1.11
CA LEU A 279 -4.58 -7.48 -1.66
C LEU A 279 -4.07 -8.36 -0.50
N ASN A 280 -4.52 -9.59 -0.46
CA ASN A 280 -4.18 -10.55 0.58
C ASN A 280 -3.31 -11.70 0.05
N ARG A 281 -3.38 -12.01 -1.23
CA ARG A 281 -2.81 -13.19 -1.91
C ARG A 281 -1.79 -12.80 -2.98
N ALA A 282 -2.17 -11.86 -3.86
CA ALA A 282 -1.30 -11.35 -4.92
C ALA A 282 -0.16 -10.48 -4.35
N ASP A 283 0.84 -10.22 -5.18
CA ASP A 283 1.90 -9.28 -4.88
C ASP A 283 1.56 -7.85 -5.38
N LEU A 284 2.46 -6.91 -5.17
CA LEU A 284 2.22 -5.51 -5.51
C LEU A 284 2.07 -5.24 -7.02
N THR A 285 2.42 -6.19 -7.89
CA THR A 285 2.14 -6.06 -9.34
C THR A 285 0.64 -6.08 -9.65
N ALA A 286 -0.20 -6.61 -8.74
CA ALA A 286 -1.64 -6.55 -8.86
C ALA A 286 -2.17 -5.10 -8.99
N LEU A 287 -1.47 -4.13 -8.40
CA LEU A 287 -1.81 -2.71 -8.54
C LEU A 287 -1.58 -2.18 -9.97
N LEU A 288 -0.68 -2.79 -10.73
CA LEU A 288 -0.51 -2.49 -12.16
C LEU A 288 -1.65 -3.09 -12.98
N TYR A 289 -1.96 -4.36 -12.76
CA TYR A 289 -3.09 -5.01 -13.43
C TYR A 289 -4.40 -4.27 -13.15
N ALA A 290 -4.66 -3.87 -11.91
CA ALA A 290 -5.83 -3.05 -11.57
C ALA A 290 -5.91 -1.77 -12.40
N GLN A 291 -4.78 -1.15 -12.72
CA GLN A 291 -4.71 0.02 -13.59
C GLN A 291 -4.80 -0.29 -15.09
N GLY A 292 -4.92 -1.56 -15.50
CA GLY A 292 -5.02 -2.02 -16.89
C GLY A 292 -3.69 -2.10 -17.62
N TYR A 293 -2.57 -2.14 -16.91
CA TYR A 293 -1.30 -2.52 -17.53
C TYR A 293 -1.34 -4.01 -17.87
N THR A 294 -0.89 -4.39 -19.05
CA THR A 294 -0.63 -5.79 -19.37
C THR A 294 0.77 -6.19 -18.91
N ARG A 295 1.03 -7.49 -18.80
CA ARG A 295 2.35 -8.00 -18.35
C ARG A 295 3.50 -7.46 -19.20
N GLU A 296 3.30 -7.30 -20.50
CA GLU A 296 4.29 -6.79 -21.46
C GLU A 296 4.64 -5.31 -21.22
N MET A 297 3.77 -4.57 -20.52
CA MET A 297 4.00 -3.17 -20.15
C MET A 297 4.80 -2.98 -18.89
N PHE A 298 5.07 -4.07 -18.16
CA PHE A 298 5.83 -4.01 -16.92
C PHE A 298 7.30 -3.70 -17.20
N VAL A 299 7.86 -2.81 -16.40
CA VAL A 299 9.28 -2.46 -16.43
C VAL A 299 9.96 -3.25 -15.32
N GLU A 300 10.82 -4.16 -15.71
CA GLU A 300 11.75 -4.85 -14.80
C GLU A 300 12.97 -3.94 -14.60
N ALA A 301 13.28 -3.60 -13.35
CA ALA A 301 14.34 -2.66 -13.00
C ALA A 301 15.54 -3.38 -12.37
#